data_6fdf7c707bbeb3ae5729ec49a30bc456
#
_entry.id   6fdf7c707bbeb3ae5729ec49a30bc456
#
_cell.length_a   1.000
_cell.length_b   1.000
_cell.length_c   1.000
_cell.angle_alpha   90.00
_cell.angle_beta   90.00
_cell.angle_gamma   90.00
#
_symmetry.space_group_name_H-M   'P 1'
#
loop_
_entity.id
_entity.type
_entity.pdbx_description
1 polymer ?
#
loop_
_entity_poly.entity_id
_entity_poly.type
_entity_poly.pdbx_seq_one_letter_code
_entity_poly.pdbx_strand_id
1 'polypeptide(L)'
;PYTTLFRSAAAPMPGRFIASAVLDALWARCEALLTDYHAKNPLHAGIRAAELRQRLFRAVEPERADALLALFVREGKLRFAAERYALADFTVRYTRRQTALRAELLALYRAADLRPERTDRVLARFDAKDRAEAERVLESLLTGGELIALAPRLCLHREVYVCACALVRAYFADHETLTLAAFRDLLGTSRDSALLVLECLDRNDRTRREGDLRRPGRRLYE
;
A
#
# COMPACT_ATOMS: atom_id res chain seq x y z
N PRO A 1 -48.25 18.95 -7.17
CA PRO A 1 -46.96 19.44 -7.67
C PRO A 1 -45.92 19.52 -6.54
N TYR A 2 -45.70 18.40 -5.78
CA TYR A 2 -44.69 18.33 -4.69
C TYR A 2 -43.76 17.11 -4.89
N THR A 3 -43.59 16.62 -6.13
CA THR A 3 -42.89 15.34 -6.34
C THR A 3 -41.50 15.51 -6.98
N THR A 4 -40.89 16.69 -6.94
CA THR A 4 -39.64 16.93 -7.68
C THR A 4 -38.44 17.38 -6.80
N LEU A 5 -38.50 17.25 -5.45
CA LEU A 5 -37.43 17.75 -4.59
C LEU A 5 -36.65 16.67 -3.80
N PHE A 6 -36.86 15.38 -4.05
CA PHE A 6 -36.13 14.30 -3.37
C PHE A 6 -35.41 13.35 -4.34
N ARG A 7 -34.67 13.89 -5.30
CA ARG A 7 -33.53 13.18 -5.89
C ARG A 7 -32.25 13.56 -5.17
N SER A 8 -32.28 13.49 -3.85
CA SER A 8 -31.05 13.44 -3.07
C SER A 8 -30.53 12.02 -3.18
N ALA A 9 -29.43 11.84 -3.92
CA ALA A 9 -28.72 10.58 -4.00
C ALA A 9 -28.21 10.21 -2.60
N ALA A 10 -29.02 9.49 -1.84
CA ALA A 10 -28.62 8.94 -0.57
C ALA A 10 -27.65 7.80 -0.83
N ALA A 11 -26.44 7.88 -0.29
CA ALA A 11 -25.49 6.79 -0.38
C ALA A 11 -26.01 5.59 0.45
N PRO A 12 -26.09 4.38 -0.14
CA PRO A 12 -26.55 3.21 0.61
C PRO A 12 -25.47 2.78 1.61
N MET A 13 -25.71 3.13 2.87
CA MET A 13 -25.13 2.39 3.98
C MET A 13 -26.19 1.38 4.44
N PRO A 14 -25.83 0.15 4.85
CA PRO A 14 -26.81 -0.85 5.28
C PRO A 14 -27.72 -0.28 6.35
N GLY A 15 -28.98 -0.01 6.02
CA GLY A 15 -30.02 0.46 6.92
C GLY A 15 -29.99 1.94 7.36
N ARG A 16 -29.17 2.82 6.73
CA ARG A 16 -29.13 4.25 7.08
C ARG A 16 -28.89 5.14 5.86
N PHE A 17 -29.56 6.31 5.85
CA PHE A 17 -29.39 7.35 4.83
C PHE A 17 -28.58 8.52 5.42
N ILE A 18 -27.69 9.09 4.64
CA ILE A 18 -26.97 10.33 4.97
C ILE A 18 -27.52 11.44 4.08
N ALA A 19 -27.87 12.57 4.67
CA ALA A 19 -28.27 13.74 3.90
C ALA A 19 -27.13 14.22 3.01
N SER A 20 -27.44 14.60 1.76
CA SER A 20 -26.39 15.00 0.79
C SER A 20 -25.55 16.18 1.30
N ALA A 21 -26.18 17.17 1.95
CA ALA A 21 -25.45 18.30 2.52
C ALA A 21 -24.38 17.88 3.57
N VAL A 22 -24.65 16.81 4.36
CA VAL A 22 -23.67 16.28 5.31
C VAL A 22 -22.53 15.59 4.59
N LEU A 23 -22.85 14.86 3.52
CA LEU A 23 -21.85 14.20 2.68
C LEU A 23 -20.97 15.21 1.95
N ASP A 24 -21.56 16.28 1.43
CA ASP A 24 -20.84 17.38 0.74
C ASP A 24 -19.91 18.12 1.72
N ALA A 25 -20.37 18.42 2.93
CA ALA A 25 -19.55 19.01 3.97
C ALA A 25 -18.40 18.10 4.40
N LEU A 26 -18.65 16.79 4.49
CA LEU A 26 -17.62 15.79 4.80
C LEU A 26 -16.59 15.70 3.67
N TRP A 27 -17.05 15.71 2.42
CA TRP A 27 -16.16 15.73 1.26
C TRP A 27 -15.26 16.97 1.27
N ALA A 28 -15.81 18.15 1.45
CA ALA A 28 -15.03 19.40 1.50
C ALA A 28 -13.91 19.35 2.56
N ARG A 29 -14.20 18.77 3.74
CA ARG A 29 -13.19 18.56 4.79
C ARG A 29 -12.13 17.55 4.39
N CYS A 30 -12.53 16.44 3.75
CA CYS A 30 -11.61 15.41 3.26
C CYS A 30 -10.68 15.97 2.18
N GLU A 31 -11.23 16.70 1.22
CA GLU A 31 -10.50 17.34 0.12
C GLU A 31 -9.48 18.36 0.64
N ALA A 32 -9.88 19.24 1.54
CA ALA A 32 -8.99 20.23 2.15
C ALA A 32 -7.83 19.56 2.92
N LEU A 33 -8.13 18.51 3.69
CA LEU A 33 -7.13 17.73 4.44
C LEU A 33 -6.12 17.07 3.50
N LEU A 34 -6.60 16.44 2.42
CA LEU A 34 -5.73 15.76 1.45
C LEU A 34 -4.92 16.76 0.61
N THR A 35 -5.49 17.90 0.23
CA THR A 35 -4.78 18.97 -0.47
C THR A 35 -3.61 19.47 0.38
N ASP A 36 -3.84 19.78 1.66
CA ASP A 36 -2.78 20.19 2.60
C ASP A 36 -1.72 19.08 2.79
N TYR A 37 -2.18 17.81 2.91
CA TYR A 37 -1.26 16.67 3.03
C TYR A 37 -0.38 16.53 1.79
N HIS A 38 -0.92 16.60 0.59
CA HIS A 38 -0.17 16.49 -0.66
C HIS A 38 0.81 17.63 -0.86
N ALA A 39 0.42 18.86 -0.47
CA ALA A 39 1.30 20.02 -0.51
C ALA A 39 2.53 19.85 0.41
N LYS A 40 2.33 19.28 1.61
CA LYS A 40 3.41 19.01 2.58
C LYS A 40 4.24 17.77 2.26
N ASN A 41 3.64 16.80 1.53
CA ASN A 41 4.25 15.51 1.23
C ASN A 41 4.17 15.19 -0.27
N PRO A 42 4.79 15.97 -1.15
CA PRO A 42 4.60 15.87 -2.61
C PRO A 42 5.09 14.54 -3.20
N LEU A 43 5.96 13.81 -2.50
CA LEU A 43 6.46 12.50 -2.92
C LEU A 43 5.71 11.32 -2.30
N HIS A 44 4.75 11.55 -1.39
CA HIS A 44 3.94 10.48 -0.82
C HIS A 44 2.77 10.16 -1.76
N ALA A 45 2.54 8.89 -2.05
CA ALA A 45 1.44 8.45 -2.91
C ALA A 45 0.03 8.70 -2.30
N GLY A 46 -0.04 9.04 -1.01
CA GLY A 46 -1.24 9.34 -0.27
C GLY A 46 -1.06 9.20 1.24
N ILE A 47 -2.08 9.59 2.00
CA ILE A 47 -2.16 9.45 3.45
C ILE A 47 -2.56 8.01 3.83
N ARG A 48 -2.05 7.47 4.93
CA ARG A 48 -2.46 6.14 5.42
C ARG A 48 -3.93 6.13 5.81
N ALA A 49 -4.64 5.03 5.50
CA ALA A 49 -6.06 4.89 5.79
C ALA A 49 -6.39 5.12 7.28
N ALA A 50 -5.60 4.54 8.19
CA ALA A 50 -5.78 4.74 9.62
C ALA A 50 -5.61 6.21 10.04
N GLU A 51 -4.63 6.92 9.48
CA GLU A 51 -4.36 8.32 9.75
C GLU A 51 -5.49 9.23 9.21
N LEU A 52 -5.98 8.96 8.00
CA LEU A 52 -7.10 9.70 7.43
C LEU A 52 -8.36 9.52 8.28
N ARG A 53 -8.67 8.28 8.70
CA ARG A 53 -9.78 8.00 9.61
C ARG A 53 -9.66 8.78 10.91
N GLN A 54 -8.51 8.74 11.56
CA GLN A 54 -8.28 9.44 12.82
C GLN A 54 -8.44 10.97 12.69
N ARG A 55 -8.01 11.55 11.57
CA ARG A 55 -8.11 13.00 11.34
C ARG A 55 -9.52 13.45 10.97
N LEU A 56 -10.24 12.66 10.16
CA LEU A 56 -11.52 13.04 9.59
C LEU A 56 -12.72 12.57 10.43
N PHE A 57 -12.60 11.39 11.09
CA PHE A 57 -13.71 10.68 11.72
C PHE A 57 -13.49 10.38 13.21
N ARG A 58 -13.05 11.36 14.01
CA ARG A 58 -12.68 11.16 15.43
C ARG A 58 -13.73 10.47 16.30
N ALA A 59 -15.02 10.60 15.97
CA ALA A 59 -16.14 10.06 16.75
C ALA A 59 -17.02 9.09 15.94
N VAL A 60 -16.52 8.56 14.82
CA VAL A 60 -17.26 7.65 13.93
C VAL A 60 -16.63 6.26 14.03
N GLU A 61 -17.48 5.25 14.10
CA GLU A 61 -17.09 3.84 14.08
C GLU A 61 -16.23 3.53 12.84
N PRO A 62 -15.13 2.75 12.96
CA PRO A 62 -14.21 2.48 11.87
C PRO A 62 -14.88 1.96 10.59
N GLU A 63 -15.84 1.02 10.73
CA GLU A 63 -16.56 0.43 9.60
C GLU A 63 -17.40 1.47 8.83
N ARG A 64 -17.98 2.43 9.55
CA ARG A 64 -18.74 3.54 8.94
C ARG A 64 -17.83 4.54 8.24
N ALA A 65 -16.69 4.84 8.85
CA ALA A 65 -15.68 5.69 8.25
C ALA A 65 -15.16 5.07 6.94
N ASP A 66 -14.87 3.78 6.95
CA ASP A 66 -14.41 3.04 5.76
C ASP A 66 -15.49 2.99 4.66
N ALA A 67 -16.76 2.79 5.02
CA ALA A 67 -17.86 2.83 4.05
C ALA A 67 -18.02 4.21 3.38
N LEU A 68 -17.82 5.30 4.13
CA LEU A 68 -17.84 6.67 3.58
C LEU A 68 -16.64 6.95 2.66
N LEU A 69 -15.46 6.52 3.04
CA LEU A 69 -14.27 6.64 2.19
C LEU A 69 -14.41 5.80 0.92
N ALA A 70 -14.94 4.57 1.02
CA ALA A 70 -15.24 3.73 -0.13
C ALA A 70 -16.26 4.36 -1.08
N LEU A 71 -17.23 5.11 -0.55
CA LEU A 71 -18.15 5.89 -1.37
C LEU A 71 -17.39 6.93 -2.21
N PHE A 72 -16.51 7.72 -1.60
CA PHE A 72 -15.72 8.72 -2.32
C PHE A 72 -14.78 8.09 -3.37
N VAL A 73 -14.26 6.89 -3.11
CA VAL A 73 -13.51 6.12 -4.12
C VAL A 73 -14.41 5.72 -5.28
N ARG A 74 -15.61 5.22 -5.01
CA ARG A 74 -16.60 4.83 -6.04
C ARG A 74 -17.09 6.01 -6.88
N GLU A 75 -17.19 7.20 -6.27
CA GLU A 75 -17.51 8.44 -6.96
C GLU A 75 -16.33 9.01 -7.77
N GLY A 76 -15.17 8.36 -7.76
CA GLY A 76 -13.99 8.83 -8.47
C GLY A 76 -13.32 10.07 -7.86
N LYS A 77 -13.68 10.45 -6.63
CA LYS A 77 -13.09 11.58 -5.89
C LYS A 77 -11.79 11.21 -5.21
N LEU A 78 -11.69 9.96 -4.72
CA LEU A 78 -10.51 9.40 -4.07
C LEU A 78 -9.97 8.21 -4.84
N ARG A 79 -8.67 7.99 -4.72
CA ARG A 79 -7.98 6.76 -5.08
C ARG A 79 -7.52 6.06 -3.80
N PHE A 80 -7.72 4.75 -3.73
CA PHE A 80 -7.21 3.90 -2.66
C PHE A 80 -6.25 2.87 -3.24
N ALA A 81 -5.01 2.89 -2.79
CA ALA A 81 -3.99 1.93 -3.20
C ALA A 81 -2.93 1.79 -2.10
N ALA A 82 -2.41 0.58 -1.89
CA ALA A 82 -1.37 0.29 -0.90
C ALA A 82 -1.70 0.86 0.50
N GLU A 83 -2.95 0.64 0.98
CA GLU A 83 -3.47 1.13 2.27
C GLU A 83 -3.40 2.66 2.45
N ARG A 84 -3.47 3.41 1.33
CA ARG A 84 -3.41 4.87 1.31
C ARG A 84 -4.53 5.46 0.47
N TYR A 85 -5.01 6.62 0.92
CA TYR A 85 -5.95 7.46 0.19
C TYR A 85 -5.24 8.68 -0.39
N ALA A 86 -5.58 9.03 -1.62
CA ALA A 86 -5.17 10.24 -2.29
C ALA A 86 -6.35 10.85 -3.05
N LEU A 87 -6.29 12.15 -3.36
CA LEU A 87 -7.19 12.75 -4.34
C LEU A 87 -7.01 12.03 -5.70
N ALA A 88 -8.09 11.85 -6.43
CA ALA A 88 -8.09 11.04 -7.66
C ALA A 88 -7.12 11.59 -8.72
N ASP A 89 -6.99 12.90 -8.81
CA ASP A 89 -6.14 13.63 -9.74
C ASP A 89 -4.70 13.82 -9.24
N PHE A 90 -4.42 13.52 -7.97
CA PHE A 90 -3.08 13.66 -7.42
C PHE A 90 -2.14 12.59 -7.98
N THR A 91 -1.00 13.03 -8.48
CA THR A 91 0.12 12.16 -8.90
C THR A 91 1.43 12.67 -8.32
N VAL A 92 2.28 11.75 -7.84
CA VAL A 92 3.64 12.08 -7.43
C VAL A 92 4.43 12.55 -8.64
N ARG A 93 5.01 13.74 -8.54
CA ARG A 93 5.85 14.32 -9.60
C ARG A 93 7.29 14.40 -9.11
N TYR A 94 8.18 13.75 -9.84
CA TYR A 94 9.60 13.77 -9.56
C TYR A 94 10.31 14.87 -10.37
N THR A 95 11.25 15.58 -9.76
CA THR A 95 12.21 16.40 -10.49
C THR A 95 13.12 15.52 -11.35
N ARG A 96 13.87 16.12 -12.30
CA ARG A 96 14.83 15.38 -13.12
C ARG A 96 15.84 14.59 -12.26
N ARG A 97 16.33 15.20 -11.16
CA ARG A 97 17.26 14.54 -10.23
C ARG A 97 16.61 13.37 -9.50
N GLN A 98 15.41 13.58 -8.97
CA GLN A 98 14.63 12.52 -8.29
C GLN A 98 14.29 11.36 -9.23
N THR A 99 14.00 11.65 -10.51
CA THR A 99 13.76 10.60 -11.52
C THR A 99 15.01 9.74 -11.74
N ALA A 100 16.20 10.35 -11.79
CA ALA A 100 17.45 9.60 -11.91
C ALA A 100 17.70 8.73 -10.65
N LEU A 101 17.58 9.30 -9.46
CA LEU A 101 17.72 8.57 -8.19
C LEU A 101 16.71 7.42 -8.06
N ARG A 102 15.48 7.65 -8.50
CA ARG A 102 14.43 6.63 -8.53
C ARG A 102 14.80 5.45 -9.42
N ALA A 103 15.27 5.73 -10.63
CA ALA A 103 15.70 4.69 -11.56
C ALA A 103 16.87 3.87 -11.00
N GLU A 104 17.84 4.53 -10.39
CA GLU A 104 19.00 3.89 -9.78
C GLU A 104 18.60 3.02 -8.57
N LEU A 105 17.76 3.53 -7.65
CA LEU A 105 17.22 2.77 -6.53
C LEU A 105 16.47 1.52 -6.98
N LEU A 106 15.56 1.65 -7.95
CA LEU A 106 14.81 0.50 -8.46
C LEU A 106 15.73 -0.53 -9.13
N ALA A 107 16.75 -0.09 -9.86
CA ALA A 107 17.75 -0.99 -10.47
C ALA A 107 18.52 -1.77 -9.39
N LEU A 108 18.97 -1.10 -8.32
CA LEU A 108 19.66 -1.75 -7.21
C LEU A 108 18.80 -2.81 -6.52
N TYR A 109 17.52 -2.48 -6.19
CA TYR A 109 16.63 -3.45 -5.55
C TYR A 109 16.19 -4.58 -6.48
N ARG A 110 16.06 -4.33 -7.79
CA ARG A 110 15.81 -5.39 -8.77
C ARG A 110 16.99 -6.33 -8.90
N ALA A 111 18.22 -5.81 -8.94
CA ALA A 111 19.45 -6.62 -9.02
C ALA A 111 19.72 -7.42 -7.74
N ALA A 112 19.29 -6.90 -6.57
CA ALA A 112 19.40 -7.62 -5.30
C ALA A 112 18.50 -8.87 -5.25
N ASP A 113 17.43 -8.89 -6.05
CA ASP A 113 16.47 -10.01 -6.13
C ASP A 113 15.99 -10.45 -4.74
N LEU A 114 16.01 -11.74 -4.43
CA LEU A 114 15.61 -12.33 -3.14
C LEU A 114 16.70 -12.24 -2.05
N ARG A 115 17.66 -11.33 -2.20
CA ARG A 115 18.70 -11.02 -1.21
C ARG A 115 18.52 -9.59 -0.69
N PRO A 116 17.51 -9.34 0.16
CA PRO A 116 17.19 -7.99 0.61
C PRO A 116 18.38 -7.38 1.35
N GLU A 117 18.79 -6.21 0.89
CA GLU A 117 19.85 -5.43 1.51
C GLU A 117 19.25 -4.33 2.38
N ARG A 118 19.94 -3.99 3.48
CA ARG A 118 19.51 -2.90 4.36
C ARG A 118 19.50 -1.57 3.62
N THR A 119 18.45 -0.78 3.82
CA THR A 119 18.26 0.51 3.14
C THR A 119 19.40 1.50 3.43
N ASP A 120 19.98 1.47 4.65
CA ASP A 120 21.14 2.30 5.00
C ASP A 120 22.39 1.95 4.17
N ARG A 121 22.62 0.66 3.87
CA ARG A 121 23.72 0.24 2.98
C ARG A 121 23.47 0.63 1.53
N VAL A 122 22.24 0.50 1.06
CA VAL A 122 21.86 0.94 -0.29
C VAL A 122 22.06 2.44 -0.43
N LEU A 123 21.56 3.24 0.52
CA LEU A 123 21.72 4.70 0.52
C LEU A 123 23.17 5.15 0.67
N ALA A 124 24.02 4.37 1.34
CA ALA A 124 25.46 4.67 1.44
C ALA A 124 26.21 4.62 0.08
N ARG A 125 25.64 4.00 -0.95
CA ARG A 125 26.21 3.97 -2.32
C ARG A 125 26.06 5.30 -3.06
N PHE A 126 25.14 6.16 -2.61
CA PHE A 126 24.91 7.48 -3.18
C PHE A 126 25.88 8.52 -2.61
N ASP A 127 26.26 9.50 -3.42
CA ASP A 127 27.07 10.64 -2.98
C ASP A 127 26.42 11.32 -1.76
N ALA A 128 27.23 11.86 -0.86
CA ALA A 128 26.75 12.51 0.36
C ALA A 128 25.71 13.63 0.09
N LYS A 129 25.89 14.37 -1.01
CA LYS A 129 24.98 15.44 -1.45
C LYS A 129 23.60 14.93 -1.90
N ASP A 130 23.52 13.68 -2.39
CA ASP A 130 22.31 13.10 -2.95
C ASP A 130 21.60 12.18 -1.95
N ARG A 131 22.27 11.77 -0.88
CA ARG A 131 21.77 10.75 0.04
C ARG A 131 20.44 11.13 0.68
N ALA A 132 20.28 12.37 1.14
CA ALA A 132 19.03 12.84 1.72
C ALA A 132 17.86 12.87 0.71
N GLU A 133 18.16 13.17 -0.56
CA GLU A 133 17.18 13.15 -1.62
C GLU A 133 16.83 11.71 -2.02
N ALA A 134 17.83 10.81 -2.11
CA ALA A 134 17.64 9.39 -2.36
C ALA A 134 16.78 8.73 -1.26
N GLU A 135 16.94 9.14 0.01
CA GLU A 135 16.11 8.67 1.12
C GLU A 135 14.64 9.09 0.95
N ARG A 136 14.37 10.34 0.56
CA ARG A 136 13.00 10.80 0.26
C ARG A 136 12.39 10.07 -0.93
N VAL A 137 13.17 9.80 -1.96
CA VAL A 137 12.72 9.00 -3.11
C VAL A 137 12.47 7.55 -2.70
N LEU A 138 13.32 6.95 -1.88
CA LEU A 138 13.13 5.60 -1.32
C LEU A 138 11.80 5.51 -0.56
N GLU A 139 11.50 6.49 0.29
CA GLU A 139 10.22 6.56 1.00
C GLU A 139 9.04 6.68 0.04
N SER A 140 9.19 7.46 -1.03
CA SER A 140 8.18 7.55 -2.09
C SER A 140 7.93 6.20 -2.77
N LEU A 141 8.99 5.44 -3.10
CA LEU A 141 8.88 4.11 -3.69
C LEU A 141 8.17 3.11 -2.77
N LEU A 142 8.43 3.18 -1.46
CA LEU A 142 7.74 2.38 -0.46
C LEU A 142 6.26 2.77 -0.34
N THR A 143 5.97 4.07 -0.31
CA THR A 143 4.59 4.55 -0.20
C THR A 143 3.80 4.33 -1.48
N GLY A 144 4.47 4.33 -2.63
CA GLY A 144 3.90 4.01 -3.95
C GLY A 144 3.77 2.52 -4.22
N GLY A 145 4.33 1.67 -3.37
CA GLY A 145 4.28 0.21 -3.50
C GLY A 145 5.17 -0.35 -4.60
N GLU A 146 6.15 0.42 -5.08
CA GLU A 146 7.18 -0.06 -6.02
C GLU A 146 8.28 -0.86 -5.30
N LEU A 147 8.48 -0.53 -4.03
CA LEU A 147 9.23 -1.35 -3.08
C LEU A 147 8.30 -1.84 -1.98
N ILE A 148 8.51 -3.07 -1.53
CA ILE A 148 7.72 -3.73 -0.49
C ILE A 148 8.60 -3.84 0.76
N ALA A 149 8.14 -3.29 1.88
CA ALA A 149 8.84 -3.42 3.16
C ALA A 149 8.71 -4.86 3.69
N LEU A 150 9.81 -5.56 3.83
CA LEU A 150 9.88 -6.89 4.45
C LEU A 150 10.01 -6.80 5.97
N ALA A 151 10.88 -5.92 6.44
CA ALA A 151 11.14 -5.63 7.85
C ALA A 151 11.63 -4.18 7.98
N PRO A 152 11.83 -3.65 9.19
CA PRO A 152 12.46 -2.34 9.36
C PRO A 152 13.79 -2.25 8.59
N ARG A 153 13.88 -1.28 7.68
CA ARG A 153 15.06 -1.05 6.82
C ARG A 153 15.42 -2.20 5.87
N LEU A 154 14.49 -3.10 5.56
CA LEU A 154 14.65 -4.15 4.56
C LEU A 154 13.49 -4.07 3.57
N CYS A 155 13.82 -3.97 2.28
CA CYS A 155 12.84 -3.83 1.21
C CYS A 155 13.13 -4.81 0.09
N LEU A 156 12.07 -5.14 -0.66
CA LEU A 156 12.11 -5.98 -1.84
C LEU A 156 11.52 -5.21 -3.02
N HIS A 157 12.03 -5.43 -4.22
CA HIS A 157 11.41 -4.90 -5.43
C HIS A 157 10.03 -5.54 -5.64
N ARG A 158 9.03 -4.74 -6.03
CA ARG A 158 7.66 -5.23 -6.23
C ARG A 158 7.56 -6.42 -7.17
N GLU A 159 8.29 -6.40 -8.29
CA GLU A 159 8.26 -7.51 -9.25
C GLU A 159 8.70 -8.83 -8.61
N VAL A 160 9.76 -8.81 -7.81
CA VAL A 160 10.26 -9.98 -7.09
C VAL A 160 9.20 -10.49 -6.08
N TYR A 161 8.55 -9.58 -5.37
CA TYR A 161 7.45 -9.93 -4.46
C TYR A 161 6.26 -10.54 -5.22
N VAL A 162 5.88 -9.98 -6.36
CA VAL A 162 4.78 -10.51 -7.20
C VAL A 162 5.13 -11.90 -7.74
N CYS A 163 6.39 -12.12 -8.16
CA CYS A 163 6.87 -13.45 -8.55
C CYS A 163 6.76 -14.46 -7.39
N ALA A 164 7.18 -14.08 -6.18
CA ALA A 164 7.04 -14.93 -5.00
C ALA A 164 5.57 -15.28 -4.70
N CYS A 165 4.65 -14.31 -4.82
CA CYS A 165 3.21 -14.55 -4.68
C CYS A 165 2.70 -15.54 -5.74
N ALA A 166 3.14 -15.41 -7.00
CA ALA A 166 2.74 -16.31 -8.09
C ALA A 166 3.21 -17.74 -7.85
N LEU A 167 4.46 -17.92 -7.38
CA LEU A 167 5.00 -19.24 -7.04
C LEU A 167 4.22 -19.88 -5.88
N VAL A 168 3.90 -19.13 -4.83
CA VAL A 168 3.09 -19.63 -3.70
C VAL A 168 1.69 -20.02 -4.16
N ARG A 169 1.08 -19.22 -5.04
CA ARG A 169 -0.23 -19.53 -5.62
C ARG A 169 -0.22 -20.82 -6.42
N ALA A 170 0.80 -21.01 -7.25
CA ALA A 170 0.99 -22.23 -8.03
C ALA A 170 1.22 -23.44 -7.11
N TYR A 171 2.03 -23.29 -6.06
CA TYR A 171 2.29 -24.36 -5.10
C TYR A 171 1.01 -24.84 -4.38
N PHE A 172 0.15 -23.92 -3.97
CA PHE A 172 -1.12 -24.25 -3.30
C PHE A 172 -2.19 -24.82 -4.24
N ALA A 173 -1.95 -24.88 -5.55
CA ALA A 173 -2.84 -25.62 -6.45
C ALA A 173 -2.80 -27.13 -6.19
N ASP A 174 -1.63 -27.66 -5.77
CA ASP A 174 -1.40 -29.10 -5.55
C ASP A 174 -1.12 -29.45 -4.08
N HIS A 175 -1.00 -28.44 -3.18
CA HIS A 175 -0.61 -28.64 -1.79
C HIS A 175 -1.49 -27.83 -0.85
N GLU A 176 -1.95 -28.44 0.24
CA GLU A 176 -2.75 -27.74 1.25
C GLU A 176 -1.93 -26.88 2.20
N THR A 177 -0.67 -27.21 2.40
CA THR A 177 0.22 -26.55 3.37
C THR A 177 1.59 -26.29 2.78
N LEU A 178 2.25 -25.22 3.25
CA LEU A 178 3.59 -24.82 2.84
C LEU A 178 4.48 -24.71 4.07
N THR A 179 5.63 -25.40 4.07
CA THR A 179 6.69 -25.26 5.08
C THR A 179 7.68 -24.17 4.66
N LEU A 180 8.43 -23.60 5.64
CA LEU A 180 9.53 -22.69 5.32
C LEU A 180 10.61 -23.34 4.43
N ALA A 181 10.88 -24.65 4.62
CA ALA A 181 11.85 -25.37 3.80
C ALA A 181 11.39 -25.48 2.34
N ALA A 182 10.14 -25.91 2.12
CA ALA A 182 9.57 -25.96 0.78
C ALA A 182 9.53 -24.58 0.11
N PHE A 183 9.19 -23.52 0.86
CA PHE A 183 9.17 -22.16 0.33
C PHE A 183 10.57 -21.65 -0.03
N ARG A 184 11.59 -21.93 0.80
CA ARG A 184 13.00 -21.62 0.49
C ARG A 184 13.43 -22.28 -0.82
N ASP A 185 13.11 -23.58 -0.98
CA ASP A 185 13.49 -24.36 -2.16
C ASP A 185 12.74 -23.87 -3.41
N LEU A 186 11.45 -23.52 -3.25
CA LEU A 186 10.63 -22.92 -4.31
C LEU A 186 11.20 -21.59 -4.82
N LEU A 187 11.73 -20.76 -3.91
CA LEU A 187 12.34 -19.46 -4.25
C LEU A 187 13.81 -19.58 -4.65
N GLY A 188 14.50 -20.68 -4.40
CA GLY A 188 15.93 -20.85 -4.65
C GLY A 188 16.80 -19.86 -3.85
N THR A 189 16.42 -19.51 -2.63
CA THR A 189 17.06 -18.46 -1.81
C THR A 189 17.55 -19.00 -0.46
N SER A 190 18.14 -18.14 0.38
CA SER A 190 18.52 -18.48 1.74
C SER A 190 17.31 -18.66 2.66
N ARG A 191 17.48 -19.41 3.76
CA ARG A 191 16.42 -19.58 4.77
C ARG A 191 15.96 -18.25 5.37
N ASP A 192 16.90 -17.34 5.65
CA ASP A 192 16.60 -16.04 6.24
C ASP A 192 15.82 -15.15 5.28
N SER A 193 16.22 -15.13 3.99
CA SER A 193 15.47 -14.39 2.96
C SER A 193 14.07 -14.97 2.77
N ALA A 194 13.95 -16.30 2.69
CA ALA A 194 12.66 -16.96 2.58
C ALA A 194 11.75 -16.64 3.77
N LEU A 195 12.29 -16.65 5.00
CA LEU A 195 11.52 -16.32 6.20
C LEU A 195 10.99 -14.88 6.14
N LEU A 196 11.83 -13.90 5.77
CA LEU A 196 11.42 -12.49 5.64
C LEU A 196 10.29 -12.30 4.62
N VAL A 197 10.39 -12.97 3.47
CA VAL A 197 9.36 -12.90 2.43
C VAL A 197 8.08 -13.58 2.91
N LEU A 198 8.18 -14.75 3.55
CA LEU A 198 7.03 -15.50 4.04
C LEU A 198 6.27 -14.73 5.14
N GLU A 199 6.98 -14.09 6.08
CA GLU A 199 6.38 -13.22 7.08
C GLU A 199 5.71 -11.99 6.46
N CYS A 200 6.26 -11.48 5.36
CA CYS A 200 5.62 -10.40 4.60
C CYS A 200 4.33 -10.89 3.90
N LEU A 201 4.32 -12.11 3.37
CA LEU A 201 3.12 -12.73 2.81
C LEU A 201 2.04 -12.94 3.90
N ASP A 202 2.44 -13.39 5.10
CA ASP A 202 1.54 -13.56 6.24
C ASP A 202 0.91 -12.20 6.64
N ARG A 203 1.71 -11.13 6.76
CA ARG A 203 1.20 -9.77 7.09
C ARG A 203 0.25 -9.19 6.04
N ASN A 204 0.42 -9.58 4.78
CA ASN A 204 -0.42 -9.14 3.67
C ASN A 204 -1.61 -10.08 3.40
N ASP A 205 -1.87 -11.02 4.30
CA ASP A 205 -2.95 -12.03 4.21
C ASP A 205 -2.89 -12.86 2.90
N ARG A 206 -1.68 -13.00 2.32
CA ARG A 206 -1.41 -13.91 1.19
C ARG A 206 -1.24 -15.35 1.67
N THR A 207 -0.64 -15.51 2.85
CA THR A 207 -0.55 -16.78 3.58
C THR A 207 -1.02 -16.59 5.01
N ARG A 208 -1.38 -17.67 5.68
CA ARG A 208 -1.74 -17.70 7.10
C ARG A 208 -0.91 -18.74 7.82
N ARG A 209 -0.22 -18.31 8.88
CA ARG A 209 0.61 -19.18 9.69
C ARG A 209 -0.24 -20.08 10.61
N GLU A 210 0.04 -21.37 10.62
CA GLU A 210 -0.52 -22.37 11.54
C GLU A 210 0.64 -23.22 12.09
N GLY A 211 1.15 -22.84 13.26
CA GLY A 211 2.35 -23.46 13.82
C GLY A 211 3.58 -23.25 12.92
N ASP A 212 4.16 -24.34 12.42
CA ASP A 212 5.31 -24.31 11.49
C ASP A 212 4.90 -24.35 10.01
N LEU A 213 3.59 -24.46 9.75
CA LEU A 213 3.02 -24.51 8.42
C LEU A 213 2.37 -23.17 8.03
N ARG A 214 2.14 -22.98 6.75
CA ARG A 214 1.28 -21.93 6.18
C ARG A 214 0.18 -22.56 5.35
N ARG A 215 -0.99 -21.91 5.37
CA ARG A 215 -2.11 -22.17 4.48
C ARG A 215 -2.38 -20.94 3.60
N PRO A 216 -3.17 -21.08 2.53
CA PRO A 216 -3.61 -19.94 1.74
C PRO A 216 -4.26 -18.88 2.61
N GLY A 217 -3.83 -17.62 2.47
CA GLY A 217 -4.49 -16.47 3.05
C GLY A 217 -5.66 -15.99 2.19
N ARG A 218 -6.49 -15.11 2.73
CA ARG A 218 -7.71 -14.62 2.04
C ARG A 218 -7.39 -13.88 0.74
N ARG A 219 -6.25 -13.18 0.71
CA ARG A 219 -5.83 -12.35 -0.42
C ARG A 219 -4.84 -13.02 -1.36
N LEU A 220 -4.64 -14.33 -1.25
CA LEU A 220 -3.69 -15.05 -2.10
C LEU A 220 -4.07 -14.97 -3.58
N TYR A 221 -5.35 -15.00 -3.89
CA TYR A 221 -5.89 -15.06 -5.24
C TYR A 221 -6.38 -13.70 -5.79
N GLU A 222 -6.20 -12.63 -5.01
CA GLU A 222 -6.37 -11.25 -5.47
C GLU A 222 -5.09 -10.83 -6.28
#